data_b7f628b29d42933858e6721ebad4372b
#
_entry.id   b7f628b29d42933858e6721ebad4372b
#
_cell.length_a   1.000
_cell.length_b   1.000
_cell.length_c   1.000
_cell.angle_alpha   90.00
_cell.angle_beta   90.00
_cell.angle_gamma   90.00
#
_symmetry.space_group_name_H-M   'P 1'
#
loop_
_entity.id
_entity.type
_entity.pdbx_description
1 polymer ?
#
loop_
_entity_poly.entity_id
_entity_poly.type
_entity_poly.pdbx_seq_one_letter_code
_entity_poly.pdbx_strand_id
1 'polypeptide(L)'
;MRVTVNSIAAALSIGFVAVSPLSAQNATNCDPTANTKGDIAKAQFSMARAISASEKGNPTRDLQEVFRLVDNGNDNPTARNFLRGQAYIIYLMQPNAQPVVQRGTLGMTTNPTATVDLYAAADSAFSIVEKASPECATVTSQWRQQKPWLNALNGAINALNAGQLDSAEMLAKRSLVLDRHAPYAYSVLGSVAQQRKNSAAAMDYWKQALTAAGTDTIYADVRTKTLYEIASAGSDRADAATGAAKRAAAKEAIKPWQDYMAVANNDLLLADAIDNESRMYVDAGDSVSVSSVYAPMIANPSKYGEISLVHAGVVATRNGHQADALKLFDAALAQNPYSRDAINNLAATYIQNNQFPKAFPLIDKLVSIDPSNPDNQLLYAFAYQGLYKGTKDKKLQKIYTDSLVYFNNKSENMPVKLSVTEFTRRPDQTMLAGTIENRGTTPKTYSVSFEILDKSGTVISTETASVGPVAPKKSGTFRITSAKGGAYGYRYKPVT
;
A
#
# COMPACT_ATOMS: atom_id res chain seq x y z
N MET A 1 10.80 -10.60 13.82
CA MET A 1 11.46 -9.55 13.04
C MET A 1 10.42 -8.46 12.84
N ARG A 2 10.55 -7.29 13.46
CA ARG A 2 9.62 -6.17 13.19
C ARG A 2 9.98 -5.66 11.81
N VAL A 3 9.15 -5.91 10.83
CA VAL A 3 9.15 -5.13 9.60
C VAL A 3 8.64 -3.76 10.02
N THR A 4 9.55 -2.83 10.27
CA THR A 4 9.18 -1.43 10.29
C THR A 4 8.69 -1.11 8.88
N VAL A 5 7.38 -1.04 8.73
CA VAL A 5 6.73 -0.46 7.55
C VAL A 5 7.04 1.05 7.61
N ASN A 6 8.29 1.39 7.31
CA ASN A 6 8.62 2.74 6.92
C ASN A 6 7.93 2.96 5.58
N SER A 7 6.81 3.66 5.64
CA SER A 7 6.19 4.39 4.53
C SER A 7 6.17 3.57 3.24
N ILE A 8 5.23 2.63 3.11
CA ILE A 8 4.77 2.24 1.80
C ILE A 8 4.05 3.49 1.26
N ALA A 9 4.84 4.42 0.71
CA ALA A 9 4.38 5.34 -0.28
C ALA A 9 4.01 4.48 -1.50
N ALA A 10 2.87 3.78 -1.40
CA ALA A 10 2.20 3.32 -2.58
C ALA A 10 1.89 4.61 -3.33
N ALA A 11 2.72 4.92 -4.32
CA ALA A 11 2.36 5.90 -5.33
C ALA A 11 0.97 5.43 -5.80
N LEU A 12 -0.06 6.13 -5.35
CA LEU A 12 -1.37 6.08 -5.95
C LEU A 12 -1.12 6.58 -7.38
N SER A 13 -0.79 5.67 -8.28
CA SER A 13 -1.01 5.86 -9.69
C SER A 13 -2.54 5.88 -9.81
N ILE A 14 -3.11 7.06 -9.55
CA ILE A 14 -4.46 7.36 -10.00
C ILE A 14 -4.33 7.22 -11.51
N GLY A 15 -4.81 6.09 -12.04
CA GLY A 15 -4.93 5.89 -13.46
C GLY A 15 -5.59 7.17 -13.96
N PHE A 16 -4.99 7.82 -14.94
CA PHE A 16 -5.60 8.94 -15.61
C PHE A 16 -7.01 8.50 -15.96
N VAL A 17 -8.00 8.96 -15.19
CA VAL A 17 -9.34 9.08 -15.72
C VAL A 17 -9.14 10.11 -16.81
N ALA A 18 -8.98 9.63 -18.05
CA ALA A 18 -9.05 10.47 -19.22
C ALA A 18 -10.44 11.08 -19.14
N VAL A 19 -10.48 12.34 -18.70
CA VAL A 19 -11.66 13.16 -18.86
C VAL A 19 -11.80 13.25 -20.38
N SER A 20 -12.66 12.42 -20.94
CA SER A 20 -13.04 12.53 -22.33
C SER A 20 -13.43 13.99 -22.58
N PRO A 21 -12.99 14.59 -23.69
CA PRO A 21 -13.45 15.93 -24.03
C PRO A 21 -14.96 15.92 -23.94
N LEU A 22 -15.54 17.01 -23.46
CA LEU A 22 -16.97 17.27 -23.26
C LEU A 22 -17.81 16.95 -24.51
N SER A 23 -17.91 15.70 -24.89
CA SER A 23 -18.94 15.15 -25.75
C SER A 23 -19.87 14.37 -24.84
N ALA A 24 -20.61 15.12 -24.03
CA ALA A 24 -21.68 14.58 -23.21
C ALA A 24 -22.79 14.09 -24.11
N GLN A 25 -22.95 12.79 -24.22
CA GLN A 25 -24.24 12.18 -24.54
C GLN A 25 -24.54 11.11 -23.48
N ASN A 26 -24.76 11.58 -22.24
CA ASN A 26 -25.77 10.99 -21.39
C ASN A 26 -26.81 12.10 -21.19
N ALA A 27 -28.02 11.88 -21.61
CA ALA A 27 -29.13 12.79 -21.47
C ALA A 27 -29.37 13.05 -19.96
N THR A 28 -28.68 14.06 -19.42
CA THR A 28 -29.07 14.63 -18.15
C THR A 28 -30.29 15.45 -18.40
N ASN A 29 -31.39 15.19 -17.69
CA ASN A 29 -32.62 15.99 -17.76
C ASN A 29 -32.42 17.44 -17.29
N CYS A 30 -31.18 17.93 -17.18
CA CYS A 30 -30.85 19.24 -16.71
C CYS A 30 -29.94 20.02 -17.69
N ASP A 31 -30.42 21.17 -18.13
CA ASP A 31 -29.62 22.25 -18.70
C ASP A 31 -29.84 23.52 -17.88
N PRO A 32 -28.92 23.87 -16.96
CA PRO A 32 -29.04 25.07 -16.12
C PRO A 32 -29.13 26.37 -16.92
N THR A 33 -28.73 26.36 -18.19
CA THR A 33 -28.69 27.52 -19.08
C THR A 33 -29.77 27.51 -20.18
N ALA A 34 -30.75 26.60 -20.11
CA ALA A 34 -31.80 26.51 -21.06
C ALA A 34 -32.62 27.82 -21.13
N ASN A 35 -33.00 28.23 -22.35
CA ASN A 35 -33.87 29.36 -22.63
C ASN A 35 -33.40 30.72 -22.06
N THR A 36 -32.08 30.90 -21.85
CA THR A 36 -31.53 32.15 -21.35
C THR A 36 -31.62 33.30 -22.37
N LYS A 37 -31.75 34.55 -21.86
CA LYS A 37 -31.85 35.77 -22.66
C LYS A 37 -30.95 36.85 -22.11
N GLY A 38 -30.79 37.97 -22.80
CA GLY A 38 -30.07 39.12 -22.37
C GLY A 38 -28.59 38.84 -22.05
N ASP A 39 -28.12 39.33 -20.91
CA ASP A 39 -26.70 39.21 -20.51
C ASP A 39 -26.31 37.76 -20.17
N ILE A 40 -27.23 36.93 -19.70
CA ILE A 40 -26.96 35.51 -19.46
C ILE A 40 -26.69 34.76 -20.76
N ALA A 41 -27.46 35.02 -21.83
CA ALA A 41 -27.19 34.41 -23.13
C ALA A 41 -25.83 34.85 -23.72
N LYS A 42 -25.46 36.12 -23.54
CA LYS A 42 -24.13 36.63 -23.92
C LYS A 42 -23.01 35.95 -23.08
N ALA A 43 -23.24 35.80 -21.78
CA ALA A 43 -22.29 35.13 -20.89
C ALA A 43 -22.10 33.65 -21.28
N GLN A 44 -23.18 32.96 -21.65
CA GLN A 44 -23.13 31.58 -22.16
C GLN A 44 -22.30 31.49 -23.47
N PHE A 45 -22.46 32.42 -24.39
CA PHE A 45 -21.65 32.47 -25.61
C PHE A 45 -20.15 32.74 -25.29
N SER A 46 -19.88 33.69 -24.39
CA SER A 46 -18.52 33.96 -23.93
C SER A 46 -17.90 32.76 -23.19
N MET A 47 -18.69 32.03 -22.41
CA MET A 47 -18.27 30.80 -21.75
C MET A 47 -17.88 29.72 -22.77
N ALA A 48 -18.67 29.50 -23.82
CA ALA A 48 -18.31 28.53 -24.87
C ALA A 48 -16.97 28.88 -25.54
N ARG A 49 -16.70 30.18 -25.75
CA ARG A 49 -15.39 30.64 -26.26
C ARG A 49 -14.27 30.44 -25.23
N ALA A 50 -14.54 30.71 -23.95
CA ALA A 50 -13.57 30.51 -22.89
C ALA A 50 -13.17 29.01 -22.75
N ILE A 51 -14.14 28.09 -22.86
CA ILE A 51 -13.89 26.65 -22.86
C ILE A 51 -12.97 26.29 -24.04
N SER A 52 -13.31 26.71 -25.27
CA SER A 52 -12.48 26.44 -26.45
C SER A 52 -11.10 27.09 -26.38
N ALA A 53 -11.00 28.30 -25.80
CA ALA A 53 -9.74 29.01 -25.63
C ALA A 53 -8.87 28.41 -24.50
N SER A 54 -9.48 27.75 -23.50
CA SER A 54 -8.74 27.11 -22.40
C SER A 54 -7.87 25.94 -22.89
N GLU A 55 -8.29 25.26 -23.94
CA GLU A 55 -7.52 24.23 -24.62
C GLU A 55 -6.28 24.79 -25.33
N LYS A 56 -6.34 26.05 -25.75
CA LYS A 56 -5.25 26.79 -26.43
C LYS A 56 -4.43 27.65 -25.49
N GLY A 57 -4.76 27.69 -24.19
CA GLY A 57 -3.98 28.31 -23.13
C GLY A 57 -4.27 29.78 -22.81
N ASN A 58 -5.32 30.41 -23.40
CA ASN A 58 -5.64 31.83 -23.08
C ASN A 58 -7.14 32.16 -23.10
N PRO A 59 -7.92 31.76 -22.09
CA PRO A 59 -9.34 32.09 -21.96
C PRO A 59 -9.59 33.44 -21.23
N THR A 60 -8.57 34.17 -20.80
CA THR A 60 -8.70 35.28 -19.84
C THR A 60 -9.72 36.34 -20.24
N ARG A 61 -9.69 36.80 -21.49
CA ARG A 61 -10.63 37.82 -21.98
C ARG A 61 -12.08 37.35 -21.94
N ASP A 62 -12.34 36.15 -22.40
CA ASP A 62 -13.69 35.61 -22.44
C ASP A 62 -14.21 35.31 -21.02
N LEU A 63 -13.34 34.85 -20.10
CA LEU A 63 -13.68 34.70 -18.69
C LEU A 63 -14.02 36.02 -18.02
N GLN A 64 -13.25 37.07 -18.26
CA GLN A 64 -13.55 38.40 -17.72
C GLN A 64 -14.91 38.90 -18.21
N GLU A 65 -15.25 38.66 -19.47
CA GLU A 65 -16.57 39.03 -19.99
C GLU A 65 -17.69 38.21 -19.35
N VAL A 66 -17.48 36.88 -19.13
CA VAL A 66 -18.45 36.07 -18.38
C VAL A 66 -18.67 36.65 -16.98
N PHE A 67 -17.60 36.90 -16.21
CA PHE A 67 -17.73 37.41 -14.86
C PHE A 67 -18.42 38.81 -14.85
N ARG A 68 -18.08 39.70 -15.76
CA ARG A 68 -18.71 40.98 -15.90
C ARG A 68 -20.23 40.89 -16.13
N LEU A 69 -20.65 39.97 -17.01
CA LEU A 69 -22.08 39.77 -17.36
C LEU A 69 -22.88 39.08 -16.25
N VAL A 70 -22.24 38.18 -15.45
CA VAL A 70 -22.91 37.47 -14.35
C VAL A 70 -22.73 38.14 -12.98
N ASP A 71 -21.95 39.21 -12.87
CA ASP A 71 -21.68 39.90 -11.60
C ASP A 71 -22.90 40.68 -11.08
N ASN A 72 -23.63 41.31 -12.00
CA ASN A 72 -24.79 42.16 -11.71
C ASN A 72 -26.10 41.51 -12.21
N GLY A 73 -27.21 41.72 -11.45
CA GLY A 73 -28.52 41.26 -11.79
C GLY A 73 -29.01 40.04 -10.98
N ASN A 74 -30.34 39.91 -10.92
CA ASN A 74 -31.02 38.88 -10.13
C ASN A 74 -31.87 37.92 -11.02
N ASP A 75 -31.82 38.14 -12.32
CA ASP A 75 -32.53 37.29 -13.29
C ASP A 75 -31.85 35.93 -13.46
N ASN A 76 -32.63 34.90 -13.57
CA ASN A 76 -32.21 33.50 -13.74
C ASN A 76 -31.00 33.09 -12.84
N PRO A 77 -31.18 33.03 -11.51
CA PRO A 77 -30.08 32.78 -10.56
C PRO A 77 -29.40 31.40 -10.78
N THR A 78 -30.10 30.43 -11.29
CA THR A 78 -29.57 29.09 -11.62
C THR A 78 -28.55 29.19 -12.73
N ALA A 79 -28.90 29.74 -13.89
CA ALA A 79 -28.01 29.89 -15.04
C ALA A 79 -26.79 30.79 -14.69
N ARG A 80 -27.06 31.88 -13.98
CA ARG A 80 -26.02 32.85 -13.55
C ARG A 80 -24.97 32.19 -12.66
N ASN A 81 -25.40 31.43 -11.67
CA ASN A 81 -24.48 30.76 -10.76
C ASN A 81 -23.80 29.55 -11.42
N PHE A 82 -24.47 28.84 -12.32
CA PHE A 82 -23.83 27.79 -13.09
C PHE A 82 -22.66 28.32 -13.93
N LEU A 83 -22.87 29.38 -14.72
CA LEU A 83 -21.84 30.02 -15.52
C LEU A 83 -20.71 30.60 -14.64
N ARG A 84 -21.06 31.17 -13.48
CA ARG A 84 -20.09 31.68 -12.50
C ARG A 84 -19.19 30.56 -11.95
N GLY A 85 -19.79 29.43 -11.57
CA GLY A 85 -19.05 28.25 -11.10
C GLY A 85 -18.11 27.71 -12.17
N GLN A 86 -18.58 27.56 -13.41
CA GLN A 86 -17.74 27.14 -14.55
C GLN A 86 -16.57 28.11 -14.76
N ALA A 87 -16.81 29.42 -14.72
CA ALA A 87 -15.78 30.44 -14.93
C ALA A 87 -14.68 30.38 -13.86
N TYR A 88 -15.03 30.15 -12.58
CA TYR A 88 -14.06 29.93 -11.51
C TYR A 88 -13.20 28.69 -11.75
N ILE A 89 -13.81 27.58 -12.15
CA ILE A 89 -13.09 26.34 -12.46
C ILE A 89 -12.12 26.53 -13.63
N ILE A 90 -12.58 27.15 -14.74
CA ILE A 90 -11.69 27.39 -15.91
C ILE A 90 -10.56 28.36 -15.55
N TYR A 91 -10.82 29.36 -14.73
CA TYR A 91 -9.76 30.27 -14.25
C TYR A 91 -8.71 29.49 -13.45
N LEU A 92 -9.13 28.63 -12.51
CA LEU A 92 -8.22 27.78 -11.71
C LEU A 92 -7.45 26.75 -12.55
N MET A 93 -7.91 26.43 -13.77
CA MET A 93 -7.20 25.57 -14.70
C MET A 93 -6.03 26.27 -15.40
N GLN A 94 -5.94 27.62 -15.34
CA GLN A 94 -4.89 28.36 -16.01
C GLN A 94 -3.52 28.13 -15.33
N PRO A 95 -2.42 28.16 -16.10
CA PRO A 95 -1.08 28.12 -15.53
C PRO A 95 -0.89 29.24 -14.51
N ASN A 96 -0.36 28.92 -13.32
CA ASN A 96 -0.08 29.87 -12.24
C ASN A 96 -1.31 30.59 -11.66
N ALA A 97 -2.53 30.08 -11.89
CA ALA A 97 -3.75 30.63 -11.28
C ALA A 97 -3.62 30.66 -9.76
N GLN A 98 -3.86 31.84 -9.17
CA GLN A 98 -3.88 31.97 -7.72
C GLN A 98 -5.26 31.57 -7.20
N PRO A 99 -5.34 30.81 -6.09
CA PRO A 99 -6.62 30.39 -5.52
C PRO A 99 -7.43 31.54 -4.89
N VAL A 100 -6.76 32.64 -4.54
CA VAL A 100 -7.39 33.86 -4.00
C VAL A 100 -6.94 35.06 -4.83
N VAL A 101 -7.90 35.76 -5.38
CA VAL A 101 -7.65 36.94 -6.25
C VAL A 101 -8.59 38.07 -5.93
N GLN A 102 -8.27 39.29 -6.38
CA GLN A 102 -9.22 40.40 -6.32
C GLN A 102 -10.31 40.23 -7.38
N ARG A 103 -11.55 40.61 -7.08
CA ARG A 103 -12.70 40.54 -7.98
C ARG A 103 -12.46 41.27 -9.31
N GLY A 104 -11.76 42.45 -9.25
CA GLY A 104 -11.38 43.19 -10.42
C GLY A 104 -10.48 42.48 -11.39
N THR A 105 -9.60 41.56 -10.90
CA THR A 105 -8.75 40.69 -11.74
C THR A 105 -9.59 39.77 -12.62
N LEU A 106 -10.76 39.37 -12.12
CA LEU A 106 -11.73 38.54 -12.85
C LEU A 106 -12.62 39.32 -13.81
N GLY A 107 -12.54 40.67 -13.82
CA GLY A 107 -13.42 41.54 -14.61
C GLY A 107 -14.74 41.86 -13.91
N MET A 108 -14.88 41.57 -12.60
CA MET A 108 -16.07 41.95 -11.82
C MET A 108 -16.02 43.44 -11.47
N THR A 109 -17.15 44.11 -11.59
CA THR A 109 -17.27 45.55 -11.35
C THR A 109 -17.78 45.92 -9.95
N THR A 110 -18.49 44.99 -9.31
CA THR A 110 -18.99 45.14 -7.95
C THR A 110 -17.86 44.82 -6.95
N ASN A 111 -17.51 45.85 -6.11
CA ASN A 111 -16.43 45.73 -5.12
C ASN A 111 -15.11 45.17 -5.70
N PRO A 112 -14.48 45.75 -6.70
CA PRO A 112 -13.38 45.16 -7.47
C PRO A 112 -12.12 44.91 -6.64
N THR A 113 -11.93 45.61 -5.51
CA THR A 113 -10.80 45.43 -4.59
C THR A 113 -10.99 44.30 -3.58
N ALA A 114 -12.23 43.81 -3.42
CA ALA A 114 -12.49 42.69 -2.53
C ALA A 114 -11.86 41.38 -3.08
N THR A 115 -11.32 40.55 -2.19
CA THR A 115 -10.76 39.27 -2.54
C THR A 115 -11.84 38.18 -2.62
N VAL A 116 -11.61 37.19 -3.44
CA VAL A 116 -12.45 35.99 -3.57
C VAL A 116 -11.58 34.77 -3.57
N ASP A 117 -11.92 33.76 -2.73
CA ASP A 117 -11.39 32.41 -2.82
C ASP A 117 -12.17 31.66 -3.90
N LEU A 118 -11.48 31.28 -4.96
CA LEU A 118 -12.09 30.71 -6.16
C LEU A 118 -12.68 29.31 -5.94
N TYR A 119 -12.08 28.52 -5.02
CA TYR A 119 -12.62 27.21 -4.66
C TYR A 119 -13.94 27.33 -3.91
N ALA A 120 -13.97 28.20 -2.88
CA ALA A 120 -15.17 28.46 -2.11
C ALA A 120 -16.26 29.14 -2.95
N ALA A 121 -15.87 30.04 -3.85
CA ALA A 121 -16.81 30.72 -4.75
C ALA A 121 -17.42 29.76 -5.79
N ALA A 122 -16.62 28.83 -6.34
CA ALA A 122 -17.12 27.78 -7.24
C ALA A 122 -18.09 26.83 -6.51
N ASP A 123 -17.74 26.38 -5.30
CA ASP A 123 -18.61 25.54 -4.48
C ASP A 123 -19.93 26.24 -4.16
N SER A 124 -19.88 27.50 -3.70
CA SER A 124 -21.08 28.30 -3.41
C SER A 124 -21.97 28.43 -4.63
N ALA A 125 -21.38 28.75 -5.79
CA ALA A 125 -22.12 28.91 -7.03
C ALA A 125 -22.82 27.61 -7.46
N PHE A 126 -22.14 26.47 -7.48
CA PHE A 126 -22.75 25.18 -7.81
C PHE A 126 -23.76 24.74 -6.75
N SER A 127 -23.53 24.99 -5.47
CA SER A 127 -24.49 24.65 -4.41
C SER A 127 -25.82 25.41 -4.55
N ILE A 128 -25.79 26.64 -5.05
CA ILE A 128 -27.01 27.40 -5.38
C ILE A 128 -27.78 26.71 -6.50
N VAL A 129 -27.08 26.23 -7.54
CA VAL A 129 -27.68 25.49 -8.66
C VAL A 129 -28.31 24.19 -8.15
N GLU A 130 -27.56 23.39 -7.41
CA GLU A 130 -27.98 22.11 -6.86
C GLU A 130 -29.20 22.23 -5.92
N LYS A 131 -29.25 23.32 -5.14
CA LYS A 131 -30.39 23.60 -4.26
C LYS A 131 -31.65 24.01 -5.04
N ALA A 132 -31.48 24.78 -6.11
CA ALA A 132 -32.57 25.26 -6.94
C ALA A 132 -33.08 24.18 -7.91
N SER A 133 -32.20 23.30 -8.36
CA SER A 133 -32.43 22.26 -9.36
C SER A 133 -31.62 21.02 -9.01
N PRO A 134 -32.11 20.16 -8.10
CA PRO A 134 -31.37 18.96 -7.65
C PRO A 134 -31.00 17.99 -8.78
N GLU A 135 -31.79 17.97 -9.84
CA GLU A 135 -31.52 17.19 -11.06
C GLU A 135 -30.22 17.62 -11.79
N CYS A 136 -29.72 18.81 -11.51
CA CYS A 136 -28.48 19.34 -12.07
C CYS A 136 -27.22 18.87 -11.30
N ALA A 137 -27.37 18.13 -10.23
CA ALA A 137 -26.23 17.68 -9.41
C ALA A 137 -25.17 16.88 -10.21
N THR A 138 -25.59 16.09 -11.19
CA THR A 138 -24.66 15.37 -12.06
C THR A 138 -23.82 16.33 -12.93
N VAL A 139 -24.45 17.36 -13.45
CA VAL A 139 -23.77 18.35 -14.31
C VAL A 139 -22.78 19.19 -13.50
N THR A 140 -23.16 19.65 -12.31
CA THR A 140 -22.27 20.42 -11.43
C THR A 140 -21.13 19.55 -10.90
N SER A 141 -21.38 18.25 -10.59
CA SER A 141 -20.36 17.30 -10.16
C SER A 141 -19.26 17.13 -11.23
N GLN A 142 -19.61 17.03 -12.51
CA GLN A 142 -18.63 16.98 -13.59
C GLN A 142 -17.70 18.19 -13.62
N TRP A 143 -18.20 19.38 -13.30
CA TRP A 143 -17.40 20.59 -13.20
C TRP A 143 -16.55 20.63 -11.92
N ARG A 144 -17.10 20.20 -10.80
CA ARG A 144 -16.39 20.12 -9.52
C ARG A 144 -15.16 19.20 -9.59
N GLN A 145 -15.26 18.11 -10.35
CA GLN A 145 -14.20 17.09 -10.49
C GLN A 145 -13.18 17.39 -11.60
N GLN A 146 -13.12 18.64 -12.10
CA GLN A 146 -12.11 19.05 -13.07
C GLN A 146 -10.70 19.19 -12.47
N LYS A 147 -9.71 19.50 -13.32
CA LYS A 147 -8.28 19.63 -12.96
C LYS A 147 -7.99 20.33 -11.62
N PRO A 148 -8.66 21.42 -11.23
CA PRO A 148 -8.38 22.08 -9.94
C PRO A 148 -8.59 21.18 -8.73
N TRP A 149 -9.68 20.39 -8.72
CA TRP A 149 -9.93 19.39 -7.70
C TRP A 149 -8.82 18.34 -7.68
N LEU A 150 -8.49 17.75 -8.85
CA LEU A 150 -7.47 16.71 -8.98
C LEU A 150 -6.07 17.22 -8.60
N ASN A 151 -5.72 18.45 -8.99
CA ASN A 151 -4.45 19.07 -8.63
C ASN A 151 -4.33 19.28 -7.12
N ALA A 152 -5.39 19.73 -6.46
CA ALA A 152 -5.41 19.88 -5.00
C ALA A 152 -5.24 18.51 -4.31
N LEU A 153 -5.94 17.47 -4.78
CA LEU A 153 -5.85 16.12 -4.23
C LEU A 153 -4.44 15.52 -4.43
N ASN A 154 -3.91 15.57 -5.65
CA ASN A 154 -2.56 15.05 -5.94
C ASN A 154 -1.50 15.82 -5.17
N GLY A 155 -1.65 17.16 -5.06
CA GLY A 155 -0.79 17.99 -4.24
C GLY A 155 -0.82 17.57 -2.76
N ALA A 156 -2.00 17.23 -2.23
CA ALA A 156 -2.16 16.77 -0.85
C ALA A 156 -1.44 15.42 -0.63
N ILE A 157 -1.58 14.48 -1.56
CA ILE A 157 -0.91 13.17 -1.51
C ILE A 157 0.61 13.35 -1.57
N ASN A 158 1.10 14.17 -2.49
CA ASN A 158 2.54 14.43 -2.64
C ASN A 158 3.13 15.12 -1.39
N ALA A 159 2.41 16.09 -0.83
CA ALA A 159 2.81 16.78 0.40
C ALA A 159 2.85 15.82 1.61
N LEU A 160 1.85 14.92 1.73
CA LEU A 160 1.84 13.88 2.76
C LEU A 160 3.06 12.96 2.64
N ASN A 161 3.36 12.48 1.43
CA ASN A 161 4.51 11.63 1.16
C ASN A 161 5.86 12.33 1.43
N ALA A 162 5.91 13.65 1.26
CA ALA A 162 7.07 14.48 1.59
C ALA A 162 7.14 14.87 3.08
N GLY A 163 6.19 14.44 3.93
CA GLY A 163 6.11 14.82 5.35
C GLY A 163 5.67 16.24 5.60
N GLN A 164 5.16 16.95 4.59
CA GLN A 164 4.69 18.34 4.66
C GLN A 164 3.24 18.39 5.12
N LEU A 165 3.00 18.08 6.40
CA LEU A 165 1.67 17.83 6.95
C LEU A 165 0.70 19.02 6.82
N ASP A 166 1.18 20.24 7.01
CA ASP A 166 0.33 21.46 6.91
C ASP A 166 -0.12 21.69 5.45
N SER A 167 0.78 21.49 4.49
CA SER A 167 0.45 21.57 3.07
C SER A 167 -0.52 20.46 2.67
N ALA A 168 -0.29 19.24 3.15
CA ALA A 168 -1.17 18.10 2.87
C ALA A 168 -2.59 18.34 3.39
N GLU A 169 -2.73 18.83 4.61
CA GLU A 169 -4.02 19.17 5.22
C GLU A 169 -4.73 20.30 4.45
N MET A 170 -4.02 21.38 4.16
CA MET A 170 -4.59 22.51 3.44
C MET A 170 -5.11 22.11 2.06
N LEU A 171 -4.32 21.33 1.31
CA LEU A 171 -4.69 20.89 -0.05
C LEU A 171 -5.80 19.86 -0.04
N ALA A 172 -5.81 18.92 0.93
CA ALA A 172 -6.89 17.97 1.08
C ALA A 172 -8.22 18.65 1.43
N LYS A 173 -8.21 19.61 2.36
CA LYS A 173 -9.38 20.44 2.68
C LYS A 173 -9.86 21.23 1.48
N ARG A 174 -8.95 21.79 0.69
CA ARG A 174 -9.28 22.53 -0.54
C ARG A 174 -9.93 21.62 -1.59
N SER A 175 -9.44 20.40 -1.74
CA SER A 175 -10.08 19.37 -2.59
C SER A 175 -11.52 19.11 -2.14
N LEU A 176 -11.76 18.96 -0.84
CA LEU A 176 -13.10 18.73 -0.25
C LEU A 176 -14.07 19.91 -0.42
N VAL A 177 -13.57 21.12 -0.61
CA VAL A 177 -14.43 22.28 -0.93
C VAL A 177 -15.13 22.03 -2.27
N LEU A 178 -14.42 21.50 -3.27
CA LEU A 178 -15.01 21.22 -4.59
C LEU A 178 -15.82 19.93 -4.59
N ASP A 179 -15.28 18.85 -4.04
CA ASP A 179 -15.98 17.56 -3.95
C ASP A 179 -15.96 17.01 -2.53
N ARG A 180 -17.07 17.20 -1.82
CA ARG A 180 -17.26 16.74 -0.44
C ARG A 180 -17.37 15.23 -0.29
N HIS A 181 -17.53 14.50 -1.41
CA HIS A 181 -17.65 13.06 -1.44
C HIS A 181 -16.36 12.38 -1.90
N ALA A 182 -15.23 13.12 -1.97
CA ALA A 182 -13.94 12.59 -2.37
C ALA A 182 -13.30 11.73 -1.27
N PRO A 183 -13.31 10.39 -1.35
CA PRO A 183 -12.80 9.52 -0.27
C PRO A 183 -11.29 9.67 -0.06
N TYR A 184 -10.53 9.93 -1.14
CA TYR A 184 -9.09 10.10 -1.06
C TYR A 184 -8.65 11.28 -0.20
N ALA A 185 -9.38 12.41 -0.27
CA ALA A 185 -9.06 13.58 0.53
C ALA A 185 -9.25 13.31 2.04
N TYR A 186 -10.32 12.62 2.41
CA TYR A 186 -10.53 12.17 3.79
C TYR A 186 -9.45 11.16 4.23
N SER A 187 -9.03 10.25 3.36
CA SER A 187 -7.93 9.32 3.66
C SER A 187 -6.62 10.06 3.94
N VAL A 188 -6.29 11.09 3.15
CA VAL A 188 -5.12 11.96 3.40
C VAL A 188 -5.23 12.67 4.74
N LEU A 189 -6.39 13.27 5.08
CA LEU A 189 -6.62 13.95 6.36
C LEU A 189 -6.48 12.99 7.54
N GLY A 190 -6.95 11.75 7.41
CA GLY A 190 -6.76 10.71 8.40
C GLY A 190 -5.29 10.39 8.64
N SER A 191 -4.53 10.21 7.55
CA SER A 191 -3.08 9.95 7.64
C SER A 191 -2.29 11.15 8.22
N VAL A 192 -2.68 12.39 7.90
CA VAL A 192 -2.11 13.60 8.51
C VAL A 192 -2.37 13.63 10.02
N ALA A 193 -3.61 13.37 10.44
CA ALA A 193 -3.99 13.35 11.85
C ALA A 193 -3.22 12.25 12.62
N GLN A 194 -3.04 11.06 12.02
CA GLN A 194 -2.28 9.97 12.62
C GLN A 194 -0.80 10.34 12.80
N GLN A 195 -0.17 10.97 11.78
CA GLN A 195 1.23 11.41 11.91
C GLN A 195 1.40 12.51 12.98
N ARG A 196 0.37 13.32 13.21
CA ARG A 196 0.31 14.30 14.31
C ARG A 196 -0.07 13.67 15.65
N LYS A 197 -0.21 12.34 15.73
CA LYS A 197 -0.62 11.59 16.94
C LYS A 197 -2.02 11.94 17.45
N ASN A 198 -2.89 12.44 16.58
CA ASN A 198 -4.30 12.69 16.87
C ASN A 198 -5.15 11.52 16.36
N SER A 199 -5.11 10.39 17.07
CA SER A 199 -5.77 9.16 16.65
C SER A 199 -7.30 9.30 16.60
N ALA A 200 -7.91 10.15 17.40
CA ALA A 200 -9.36 10.39 17.36
C ALA A 200 -9.77 11.05 16.03
N ALA A 201 -9.10 12.14 15.66
CA ALA A 201 -9.35 12.81 14.39
C ALA A 201 -9.01 11.91 13.19
N ALA A 202 -7.93 11.10 13.28
CA ALA A 202 -7.58 10.14 12.24
C ALA A 202 -8.72 9.16 11.98
N MET A 203 -9.25 8.56 13.05
CA MET A 203 -10.37 7.62 12.97
C MET A 203 -11.62 8.25 12.37
N ASP A 204 -11.95 9.48 12.73
CA ASP A 204 -13.11 10.18 12.20
C ASP A 204 -12.98 10.46 10.69
N TYR A 205 -11.81 10.90 10.24
CA TYR A 205 -11.55 11.11 8.81
C TYR A 205 -11.57 9.79 8.02
N TRP A 206 -10.99 8.72 8.53
CA TRP A 206 -11.03 7.42 7.86
C TRP A 206 -12.45 6.84 7.77
N LYS A 207 -13.31 7.03 8.79
CA LYS A 207 -14.72 6.67 8.70
C LYS A 207 -15.44 7.48 7.62
N GLN A 208 -15.14 8.77 7.50
CA GLN A 208 -15.67 9.61 6.42
C GLN A 208 -15.17 9.13 5.05
N ALA A 209 -13.89 8.72 4.93
CA ALA A 209 -13.36 8.14 3.71
C ALA A 209 -14.11 6.86 3.30
N LEU A 210 -14.37 5.94 4.24
CA LEU A 210 -15.13 4.71 3.97
C LEU A 210 -16.59 5.01 3.57
N THR A 211 -17.22 5.97 4.26
CA THR A 211 -18.59 6.40 3.94
C THR A 211 -18.67 7.00 2.54
N ALA A 212 -17.71 7.85 2.19
CA ALA A 212 -17.63 8.48 0.87
C ALA A 212 -17.31 7.46 -0.24
N ALA A 213 -16.46 6.48 0.03
CA ALA A 213 -16.11 5.41 -0.93
C ALA A 213 -17.28 4.45 -1.18
N GLY A 214 -18.15 4.26 -0.19
CA GLY A 214 -19.30 3.36 -0.27
C GLY A 214 -18.91 1.97 -0.80
N THR A 215 -19.71 1.43 -1.71
CA THR A 215 -19.48 0.14 -2.39
C THR A 215 -18.97 0.30 -3.82
N ASP A 216 -18.75 1.52 -4.31
CA ASP A 216 -18.30 1.76 -5.66
C ASP A 216 -16.91 1.15 -5.90
N THR A 217 -16.79 0.40 -6.99
CA THR A 217 -15.55 -0.32 -7.34
C THR A 217 -14.42 0.62 -7.75
N ILE A 218 -14.72 1.84 -8.22
CA ILE A 218 -13.70 2.84 -8.55
C ILE A 218 -12.92 3.32 -7.31
N TYR A 219 -13.48 3.15 -6.11
CA TYR A 219 -12.87 3.49 -4.84
C TYR A 219 -12.38 2.28 -4.05
N ALA A 220 -12.24 1.11 -4.69
CA ALA A 220 -11.80 -0.12 -4.02
C ALA A 220 -10.42 0.01 -3.38
N ASP A 221 -9.49 0.72 -4.03
CA ASP A 221 -8.13 0.94 -3.56
C ASP A 221 -8.07 1.80 -2.29
N VAL A 222 -8.74 2.97 -2.29
CA VAL A 222 -8.79 3.84 -1.11
C VAL A 222 -9.55 3.18 0.03
N ARG A 223 -10.60 2.41 -0.26
CA ARG A 223 -11.33 1.63 0.74
C ARG A 223 -10.43 0.60 1.40
N THR A 224 -9.72 -0.22 0.60
CA THR A 224 -8.79 -1.24 1.11
C THR A 224 -7.68 -0.60 1.94
N LYS A 225 -7.06 0.48 1.45
CA LYS A 225 -6.04 1.22 2.19
C LYS A 225 -6.59 1.77 3.52
N THR A 226 -7.76 2.38 3.49
CA THR A 226 -8.36 2.99 4.69
C THR A 226 -8.70 1.95 5.75
N LEU A 227 -9.19 0.77 5.35
CA LEU A 227 -9.41 -0.35 6.27
C LEU A 227 -8.12 -0.83 6.93
N TYR A 228 -7.02 -0.92 6.17
CA TYR A 228 -5.71 -1.24 6.73
C TYR A 228 -5.24 -0.20 7.76
N GLU A 229 -5.36 1.08 7.46
CA GLU A 229 -4.97 2.17 8.40
C GLU A 229 -5.79 2.13 9.69
N ILE A 230 -7.11 1.89 9.61
CA ILE A 230 -7.97 1.73 10.78
C ILE A 230 -7.55 0.52 11.62
N ALA A 231 -7.27 -0.61 10.99
CA ALA A 231 -6.85 -1.84 11.65
C ALA A 231 -5.48 -1.66 12.35
N SER A 232 -4.51 -1.06 11.64
CA SER A 232 -3.19 -0.75 12.17
C SER A 232 -3.26 0.20 13.37
N ALA A 233 -4.05 1.28 13.28
CA ALA A 233 -4.27 2.20 14.40
C ALA A 233 -4.92 1.52 15.62
N GLY A 234 -5.78 0.52 15.38
CA GLY A 234 -6.33 -0.33 16.43
C GLY A 234 -5.26 -1.14 17.17
N SER A 235 -4.34 -1.76 16.41
CA SER A 235 -3.19 -2.47 16.96
C SER A 235 -2.25 -1.56 17.75
N ASP A 236 -1.92 -0.38 17.20
CA ASP A 236 -1.07 0.61 17.89
C ASP A 236 -1.67 1.03 19.23
N ARG A 237 -3.00 1.20 19.28
CA ARG A 237 -3.72 1.51 20.54
C ARG A 237 -3.62 0.36 21.54
N ALA A 238 -3.74 -0.89 21.11
CA ALA A 238 -3.58 -2.06 21.95
C ALA A 238 -2.14 -2.17 22.47
N ASP A 239 -1.14 -1.91 21.63
CA ASP A 239 0.28 -1.95 22.00
C ASP A 239 0.67 -0.85 22.99
N ALA A 240 0.04 0.32 22.92
CA ALA A 240 0.25 1.42 23.84
C ALA A 240 -0.43 1.20 25.21
N ALA A 241 -1.38 0.26 25.32
CA ALA A 241 -2.12 -0.02 26.53
C ALA A 241 -1.50 -1.19 27.32
N THR A 242 -1.89 -1.31 28.60
CA THR A 242 -1.44 -2.40 29.49
C THR A 242 -2.61 -3.04 30.24
N GLY A 243 -2.44 -4.26 30.72
CA GLY A 243 -3.40 -4.95 31.57
C GLY A 243 -4.80 -5.10 30.92
N ALA A 244 -5.85 -4.75 31.63
CA ALA A 244 -7.22 -4.86 31.17
C ALA A 244 -7.52 -3.93 29.96
N ALA A 245 -6.91 -2.74 29.93
CA ALA A 245 -7.05 -1.80 28.83
C ALA A 245 -6.45 -2.36 27.52
N LYS A 246 -5.31 -3.05 27.59
CA LYS A 246 -4.72 -3.75 26.46
C LYS A 246 -5.66 -4.81 25.90
N ARG A 247 -6.22 -5.65 26.77
CA ARG A 247 -7.18 -6.70 26.36
C ARG A 247 -8.40 -6.12 25.65
N ALA A 248 -8.96 -5.03 26.19
CA ALA A 248 -10.12 -4.37 25.59
C ALA A 248 -9.77 -3.79 24.21
N ALA A 249 -8.66 -3.05 24.10
CA ALA A 249 -8.22 -2.47 22.84
C ALA A 249 -7.88 -3.55 21.78
N ALA A 250 -7.23 -4.65 22.18
CA ALA A 250 -6.94 -5.76 21.29
C ALA A 250 -8.23 -6.41 20.76
N LYS A 251 -9.23 -6.63 21.63
CA LYS A 251 -10.53 -7.16 21.20
C LYS A 251 -11.22 -6.25 20.19
N GLU A 252 -11.17 -4.94 20.38
CA GLU A 252 -11.73 -3.97 19.44
C GLU A 252 -10.98 -3.92 18.10
N ALA A 253 -9.67 -4.24 18.08
CA ALA A 253 -8.85 -4.23 16.87
C ALA A 253 -9.05 -5.46 15.96
N ILE A 254 -9.65 -6.56 16.45
CA ILE A 254 -9.88 -7.79 15.68
C ILE A 254 -10.77 -7.51 14.45
N LYS A 255 -11.95 -6.93 14.66
CA LYS A 255 -12.92 -6.70 13.58
C LYS A 255 -12.37 -5.82 12.44
N PRO A 256 -11.66 -4.71 12.70
CA PRO A 256 -10.98 -3.95 11.66
C PRO A 256 -10.02 -4.78 10.79
N TRP A 257 -9.25 -5.70 11.38
CA TRP A 257 -8.37 -6.60 10.61
C TRP A 257 -9.17 -7.57 9.75
N GLN A 258 -10.25 -8.14 10.27
CA GLN A 258 -11.15 -9.00 9.50
C GLN A 258 -11.76 -8.25 8.30
N ASP A 259 -12.19 -7.01 8.51
CA ASP A 259 -12.75 -6.17 7.44
C ASP A 259 -11.71 -5.88 6.34
N TYR A 260 -10.46 -5.63 6.74
CA TYR A 260 -9.36 -5.48 5.79
C TYR A 260 -9.08 -6.79 5.04
N MET A 261 -8.91 -7.91 5.75
CA MET A 261 -8.58 -9.21 5.14
C MET A 261 -9.64 -9.69 4.15
N ALA A 262 -10.90 -9.31 4.35
CA ALA A 262 -12.00 -9.65 3.43
C ALA A 262 -11.85 -9.01 2.04
N VAL A 263 -11.08 -7.90 1.91
CA VAL A 263 -10.90 -7.13 0.66
C VAL A 263 -9.43 -7.02 0.23
N ALA A 264 -8.51 -7.55 1.02
CA ALA A 264 -7.07 -7.47 0.77
C ALA A 264 -6.71 -8.16 -0.55
N ASN A 265 -5.91 -7.47 -1.37
CA ASN A 265 -5.41 -7.95 -2.66
C ASN A 265 -3.88 -7.89 -2.78
N ASN A 266 -3.18 -7.47 -1.73
CA ASN A 266 -1.74 -7.40 -1.66
C ASN A 266 -1.23 -8.47 -0.69
N ASP A 267 -0.45 -9.44 -1.19
CA ASP A 267 0.01 -10.59 -0.43
C ASP A 267 0.89 -10.22 0.78
N LEU A 268 1.74 -9.20 0.64
CA LEU A 268 2.61 -8.73 1.73
C LEU A 268 1.80 -8.05 2.85
N LEU A 269 0.85 -7.20 2.49
CA LEU A 269 -0.01 -6.53 3.47
C LEU A 269 -1.00 -7.51 4.11
N LEU A 270 -1.44 -8.53 3.37
CA LEU A 270 -2.26 -9.60 3.93
C LEU A 270 -1.47 -10.44 4.93
N ALA A 271 -0.20 -10.71 4.67
CA ALA A 271 0.68 -11.39 5.62
C ALA A 271 0.85 -10.59 6.92
N ASP A 272 1.03 -9.26 6.82
CA ASP A 272 1.05 -8.38 7.99
C ASP A 272 -0.28 -8.39 8.75
N ALA A 273 -1.40 -8.39 8.05
CA ALA A 273 -2.73 -8.48 8.66
C ALA A 273 -2.93 -9.80 9.42
N ILE A 274 -2.48 -10.93 8.87
CA ILE A 274 -2.51 -12.25 9.52
C ILE A 274 -1.75 -12.21 10.85
N ASP A 275 -0.54 -11.67 10.86
CA ASP A 275 0.28 -11.56 12.07
C ASP A 275 -0.39 -10.64 13.11
N ASN A 276 -0.91 -9.49 12.70
CA ASN A 276 -1.55 -8.54 13.58
C ASN A 276 -2.89 -9.05 14.14
N GLU A 277 -3.78 -9.59 13.31
CA GLU A 277 -5.05 -10.15 13.79
C GLU A 277 -4.82 -11.29 14.78
N SER A 278 -3.88 -12.19 14.46
CA SER A 278 -3.51 -13.30 15.37
C SER A 278 -2.99 -12.80 16.70
N ARG A 279 -2.17 -11.75 16.68
CA ARG A 279 -1.65 -11.10 17.89
C ARG A 279 -2.78 -10.44 18.69
N MET A 280 -3.73 -9.80 18.02
CA MET A 280 -4.89 -9.20 18.70
C MET A 280 -5.75 -10.25 19.41
N TYR A 281 -5.95 -11.42 18.82
CA TYR A 281 -6.62 -12.53 19.51
C TYR A 281 -5.88 -12.96 20.77
N VAL A 282 -4.56 -13.15 20.69
CA VAL A 282 -3.73 -13.54 21.84
C VAL A 282 -3.77 -12.45 22.93
N ASP A 283 -3.60 -11.20 22.57
CA ASP A 283 -3.62 -10.06 23.49
C ASP A 283 -5.01 -9.83 24.13
N ALA A 284 -6.08 -10.19 23.43
CA ALA A 284 -7.45 -10.21 23.96
C ALA A 284 -7.70 -11.37 24.93
N GLY A 285 -6.81 -12.36 24.99
CA GLY A 285 -6.97 -13.58 25.80
C GLY A 285 -7.78 -14.68 25.12
N ASP A 286 -7.98 -14.61 23.81
CA ASP A 286 -8.74 -15.56 22.99
C ASP A 286 -7.83 -16.30 21.99
N SER A 287 -6.87 -17.04 22.52
CA SER A 287 -5.95 -17.83 21.69
C SER A 287 -6.64 -18.97 20.91
N VAL A 288 -7.84 -19.39 21.35
CA VAL A 288 -8.61 -20.45 20.66
C VAL A 288 -9.09 -19.98 19.29
N SER A 289 -9.50 -18.73 19.19
CA SER A 289 -10.00 -18.13 17.94
C SER A 289 -8.90 -17.81 16.90
N VAL A 290 -7.62 -17.89 17.26
CA VAL A 290 -6.51 -17.63 16.33
C VAL A 290 -6.59 -18.49 15.06
N SER A 291 -7.10 -19.72 15.15
CA SER A 291 -7.26 -20.60 14.00
C SER A 291 -8.22 -20.06 12.93
N SER A 292 -9.16 -19.18 13.31
CA SER A 292 -10.10 -18.56 12.35
C SER A 292 -9.40 -17.63 11.35
N VAL A 293 -8.24 -17.08 11.72
CA VAL A 293 -7.44 -16.18 10.86
C VAL A 293 -6.95 -16.90 9.60
N TYR A 294 -6.53 -18.16 9.72
CA TYR A 294 -5.95 -18.91 8.60
C TYR A 294 -6.82 -20.06 8.07
N ALA A 295 -7.93 -20.38 8.72
CA ALA A 295 -8.83 -21.43 8.24
C ALA A 295 -9.31 -21.24 6.79
N PRO A 296 -9.65 -20.02 6.32
CA PRO A 296 -9.98 -19.77 4.92
C PRO A 296 -8.83 -20.10 3.94
N MET A 297 -7.58 -19.94 4.39
CA MET A 297 -6.37 -20.22 3.59
C MET A 297 -6.12 -21.71 3.43
N ILE A 298 -6.44 -22.49 4.47
CA ILE A 298 -6.41 -23.96 4.38
C ILE A 298 -7.51 -24.46 3.44
N ALA A 299 -8.71 -23.88 3.53
CA ALA A 299 -9.85 -24.28 2.70
C ALA A 299 -9.66 -23.97 1.21
N ASN A 300 -9.02 -22.84 0.88
CA ASN A 300 -8.86 -22.35 -0.50
C ASN A 300 -7.47 -21.73 -0.73
N PRO A 301 -6.37 -22.51 -0.64
CA PRO A 301 -5.02 -21.96 -0.65
C PRO A 301 -4.65 -21.24 -1.96
N SER A 302 -5.27 -21.61 -3.08
CA SER A 302 -5.01 -20.99 -4.39
C SER A 302 -5.45 -19.53 -4.51
N LYS A 303 -6.28 -19.04 -3.58
CA LYS A 303 -6.70 -17.62 -3.52
C LYS A 303 -5.68 -16.73 -2.85
N TYR A 304 -4.66 -17.28 -2.22
CA TYR A 304 -3.68 -16.56 -1.40
C TYR A 304 -2.28 -16.70 -2.00
N GLY A 305 -1.46 -15.69 -1.78
CA GLY A 305 -0.07 -15.73 -2.21
C GLY A 305 0.83 -16.55 -1.26
N GLU A 306 2.06 -16.79 -1.70
CA GLU A 306 3.01 -17.58 -0.91
C GLU A 306 3.35 -16.92 0.43
N ILE A 307 3.47 -15.57 0.45
CA ILE A 307 3.91 -14.83 1.64
C ILE A 307 2.85 -14.94 2.74
N SER A 308 1.59 -14.68 2.41
CA SER A 308 0.48 -14.82 3.37
C SER A 308 0.31 -16.26 3.85
N LEU A 309 0.49 -17.26 2.98
CA LEU A 309 0.44 -18.68 3.38
C LEU A 309 1.58 -19.06 4.35
N VAL A 310 2.80 -18.52 4.14
CA VAL A 310 3.92 -18.72 5.07
C VAL A 310 3.61 -18.09 6.43
N HIS A 311 3.13 -16.85 6.47
CA HIS A 311 2.77 -16.17 7.72
C HIS A 311 1.65 -16.91 8.47
N ALA A 312 0.63 -17.37 7.76
CA ALA A 312 -0.43 -18.20 8.32
C ALA A 312 0.12 -19.50 8.93
N GLY A 313 1.07 -20.16 8.26
CA GLY A 313 1.76 -21.35 8.77
C GLY A 313 2.59 -21.07 10.03
N VAL A 314 3.27 -19.92 10.08
CA VAL A 314 4.02 -19.47 11.26
C VAL A 314 3.06 -19.20 12.43
N VAL A 315 1.92 -18.55 12.19
CA VAL A 315 0.88 -18.34 13.19
C VAL A 315 0.34 -19.68 13.71
N ALA A 316 0.03 -20.62 12.82
CA ALA A 316 -0.43 -21.94 13.22
C ALA A 316 0.61 -22.67 14.09
N THR A 317 1.91 -22.60 13.71
CA THR A 317 3.02 -23.19 14.48
C THR A 317 3.12 -22.58 15.88
N ARG A 318 3.07 -21.24 16.01
CA ARG A 318 3.15 -20.55 17.30
C ARG A 318 2.02 -20.89 18.26
N ASN A 319 0.86 -21.27 17.70
CA ASN A 319 -0.31 -21.65 18.49
C ASN A 319 -0.46 -23.18 18.64
N GLY A 320 0.56 -23.96 18.31
CA GLY A 320 0.58 -25.40 18.50
C GLY A 320 -0.20 -26.22 17.46
N HIS A 321 -0.73 -25.58 16.40
CA HIS A 321 -1.53 -26.22 15.35
C HIS A 321 -0.64 -26.77 14.23
N GLN A 322 0.24 -27.73 14.57
CA GLN A 322 1.29 -28.24 13.67
C GLN A 322 0.75 -28.84 12.37
N ALA A 323 -0.40 -29.54 12.44
CA ALA A 323 -1.01 -30.15 11.23
C ALA A 323 -1.50 -29.09 10.23
N ASP A 324 -1.99 -27.96 10.71
CA ASP A 324 -2.41 -26.84 9.85
C ASP A 324 -1.21 -26.09 9.31
N ALA A 325 -0.17 -25.90 10.11
CA ALA A 325 1.10 -25.32 9.67
C ALA A 325 1.71 -26.10 8.48
N LEU A 326 1.73 -27.42 8.55
CA LEU A 326 2.21 -28.28 7.45
C LEU A 326 1.42 -28.04 6.16
N LYS A 327 0.07 -27.98 6.23
CA LYS A 327 -0.78 -27.73 5.04
C LYS A 327 -0.49 -26.36 4.43
N LEU A 328 -0.31 -25.32 5.27
CA LEU A 328 -0.07 -23.96 4.84
C LEU A 328 1.31 -23.80 4.19
N PHE A 329 2.36 -24.38 4.77
CA PHE A 329 3.70 -24.36 4.17
C PHE A 329 3.77 -25.17 2.88
N ASP A 330 3.11 -26.34 2.80
CA ASP A 330 2.99 -27.11 1.57
C ASP A 330 2.28 -26.31 0.46
N ALA A 331 1.20 -25.61 0.82
CA ALA A 331 0.48 -24.74 -0.10
C ALA A 331 1.35 -23.56 -0.57
N ALA A 332 2.15 -22.95 0.32
CA ALA A 332 3.10 -21.91 -0.05
C ALA A 332 4.15 -22.41 -1.05
N LEU A 333 4.68 -23.63 -0.85
CA LEU A 333 5.64 -24.25 -1.77
C LEU A 333 5.01 -24.63 -3.12
N ALA A 334 3.73 -24.96 -3.16
CA ALA A 334 3.00 -25.18 -4.42
C ALA A 334 2.86 -23.88 -5.21
N GLN A 335 2.73 -22.71 -4.53
CA GLN A 335 2.73 -21.39 -5.16
C GLN A 335 4.14 -21.01 -5.63
N ASN A 336 5.13 -21.15 -4.75
CA ASN A 336 6.52 -20.81 -5.02
C ASN A 336 7.48 -21.89 -4.50
N PRO A 337 7.99 -22.77 -5.38
CA PRO A 337 8.93 -23.81 -4.99
C PRO A 337 10.27 -23.30 -4.43
N TYR A 338 10.61 -22.03 -4.61
CA TYR A 338 11.87 -21.40 -4.18
C TYR A 338 11.72 -20.51 -2.96
N SER A 339 10.56 -20.50 -2.32
CA SER A 339 10.33 -19.77 -1.06
C SER A 339 11.20 -20.36 0.05
N ARG A 340 12.29 -19.67 0.40
CA ARG A 340 13.20 -20.09 1.47
C ARG A 340 12.51 -20.20 2.81
N ASP A 341 11.63 -19.25 3.10
CA ASP A 341 10.88 -19.21 4.34
C ASP A 341 9.93 -20.42 4.45
N ALA A 342 9.23 -20.75 3.34
CA ALA A 342 8.38 -21.93 3.31
C ALA A 342 9.19 -23.22 3.47
N ILE A 343 10.32 -23.39 2.77
CA ILE A 343 11.19 -24.56 2.86
C ILE A 343 11.72 -24.71 4.29
N ASN A 344 12.26 -23.62 4.87
CA ASN A 344 12.81 -23.63 6.22
C ASN A 344 11.76 -23.99 7.28
N ASN A 345 10.61 -23.30 7.25
CA ASN A 345 9.56 -23.50 8.23
C ASN A 345 8.93 -24.91 8.11
N LEU A 346 8.76 -25.42 6.89
CA LEU A 346 8.25 -26.78 6.67
C LEU A 346 9.25 -27.82 7.20
N ALA A 347 10.56 -27.67 6.91
CA ALA A 347 11.59 -28.56 7.43
C ALA A 347 11.63 -28.54 8.96
N ALA A 348 11.61 -27.34 9.56
CA ALA A 348 11.58 -27.17 11.01
C ALA A 348 10.32 -27.80 11.65
N THR A 349 9.17 -27.65 11.01
CA THR A 349 7.91 -28.25 11.48
C THR A 349 7.96 -29.79 11.40
N TYR A 350 8.53 -30.36 10.34
CA TYR A 350 8.75 -31.80 10.27
C TYR A 350 9.71 -32.30 11.36
N ILE A 351 10.78 -31.55 11.65
CA ILE A 351 11.72 -31.89 12.75
C ILE A 351 10.99 -31.88 14.10
N GLN A 352 10.20 -30.82 14.38
CA GLN A 352 9.43 -30.71 15.63
C GLN A 352 8.40 -31.86 15.79
N ASN A 353 7.86 -32.35 14.67
CA ASN A 353 6.92 -33.48 14.66
C ASN A 353 7.60 -34.87 14.56
N ASN A 354 8.92 -34.94 14.74
CA ASN A 354 9.73 -36.15 14.62
C ASN A 354 9.61 -36.85 13.24
N GLN A 355 9.25 -36.13 12.17
CA GLN A 355 9.16 -36.65 10.81
C GLN A 355 10.46 -36.35 10.02
N PHE A 356 11.60 -36.72 10.61
CA PHE A 356 12.94 -36.42 10.10
C PHE A 356 13.18 -36.80 8.64
N PRO A 357 12.72 -37.98 8.15
CA PRO A 357 12.88 -38.34 6.75
C PRO A 357 12.26 -37.37 5.75
N LYS A 358 11.19 -36.67 6.14
CA LYS A 358 10.56 -35.64 5.31
C LYS A 358 11.30 -34.28 5.37
N ALA A 359 12.04 -34.01 6.44
CA ALA A 359 12.81 -32.78 6.59
C ALA A 359 14.07 -32.79 5.70
N PHE A 360 14.77 -33.91 5.55
CA PHE A 360 16.05 -33.98 4.85
C PHE A 360 16.00 -33.46 3.41
N PRO A 361 15.05 -33.86 2.52
CA PRO A 361 15.00 -33.33 1.15
C PRO A 361 14.80 -31.81 1.09
N LEU A 362 14.08 -31.23 2.06
CA LEU A 362 13.87 -29.78 2.17
C LEU A 362 15.17 -29.08 2.58
N ILE A 363 15.90 -29.65 3.55
CA ILE A 363 17.18 -29.12 4.00
C ILE A 363 18.21 -29.20 2.86
N ASP A 364 18.26 -30.31 2.12
CA ASP A 364 19.12 -30.47 0.95
C ASP A 364 18.84 -29.38 -0.10
N LYS A 365 17.55 -29.13 -0.40
CA LYS A 365 17.14 -28.06 -1.29
C LYS A 365 17.57 -26.70 -0.79
N LEU A 366 17.35 -26.40 0.50
CA LEU A 366 17.69 -25.12 1.11
C LEU A 366 19.20 -24.88 1.03
N VAL A 367 20.02 -25.86 1.40
CA VAL A 367 21.50 -25.78 1.28
C VAL A 367 21.96 -25.62 -0.17
N SER A 368 21.26 -26.21 -1.13
CA SER A 368 21.60 -26.10 -2.55
C SER A 368 21.37 -24.71 -3.12
N ILE A 369 20.31 -24.01 -2.67
CA ILE A 369 19.95 -22.67 -3.16
C ILE A 369 20.54 -21.53 -2.31
N ASP A 370 20.94 -21.84 -1.07
CA ASP A 370 21.43 -20.88 -0.07
C ASP A 370 22.64 -21.46 0.69
N PRO A 371 23.74 -21.77 -0.01
CA PRO A 371 24.86 -22.59 0.54
C PRO A 371 25.74 -21.86 1.55
N SER A 372 25.77 -20.53 1.54
CA SER A 372 26.59 -19.72 2.47
C SER A 372 25.78 -19.19 3.65
N ASN A 373 24.66 -19.83 3.97
CA ASN A 373 23.90 -19.57 5.17
C ASN A 373 24.15 -20.69 6.21
N PRO A 374 24.92 -20.43 7.28
CA PRO A 374 25.24 -21.44 8.28
C PRO A 374 24.02 -21.99 9.01
N ASP A 375 22.93 -21.22 9.11
CA ASP A 375 21.71 -21.64 9.80
C ASP A 375 21.05 -22.83 9.10
N ASN A 376 21.26 -23.01 7.78
CA ASN A 376 20.77 -24.16 7.02
C ASN A 376 21.43 -25.47 7.46
N GLN A 377 22.70 -25.44 7.93
CA GLN A 377 23.39 -26.61 8.46
C GLN A 377 22.83 -27.02 9.83
N LEU A 378 22.36 -26.07 10.64
CA LEU A 378 21.77 -26.37 11.94
C LEU A 378 20.47 -27.16 11.83
N LEU A 379 19.73 -27.07 10.74
CA LEU A 379 18.53 -27.90 10.51
C LEU A 379 18.89 -29.40 10.45
N TYR A 380 20.01 -29.76 9.80
CA TYR A 380 20.54 -31.13 9.86
C TYR A 380 20.90 -31.53 11.29
N ALA A 381 21.61 -30.68 12.01
CA ALA A 381 22.00 -30.94 13.38
C ALA A 381 20.77 -31.21 14.26
N PHE A 382 19.71 -30.41 14.14
CA PHE A 382 18.46 -30.62 14.88
C PHE A 382 17.75 -31.91 14.48
N ALA A 383 17.72 -32.26 13.18
CA ALA A 383 17.14 -33.52 12.72
C ALA A 383 17.90 -34.72 13.29
N TYR A 384 19.24 -34.71 13.26
CA TYR A 384 20.05 -35.78 13.83
C TYR A 384 19.99 -35.83 15.36
N GLN A 385 19.85 -34.70 16.04
CA GLN A 385 19.59 -34.66 17.48
C GLN A 385 18.25 -35.34 17.82
N GLY A 386 17.22 -35.12 17.02
CA GLY A 386 15.92 -35.77 17.19
C GLY A 386 16.01 -37.28 16.96
N LEU A 387 16.69 -37.71 15.91
CA LEU A 387 16.94 -39.14 15.61
C LEU A 387 17.73 -39.83 16.75
N TYR A 388 18.75 -39.15 17.28
CA TYR A 388 19.51 -39.65 18.45
C TYR A 388 18.60 -39.89 19.66
N LYS A 389 17.72 -38.92 19.98
CA LYS A 389 16.79 -39.03 21.11
C LYS A 389 15.73 -40.13 20.89
N GLY A 390 15.36 -40.40 19.62
CA GLY A 390 14.31 -41.36 19.25
C GLY A 390 14.79 -42.80 19.20
N THR A 391 16.11 -43.11 19.27
CA THR A 391 16.62 -44.49 19.20
C THR A 391 17.32 -44.92 20.46
N LYS A 392 17.21 -46.21 20.79
CA LYS A 392 18.00 -46.86 21.86
C LYS A 392 19.19 -47.70 21.32
N ASP A 393 19.28 -47.86 19.98
CA ASP A 393 20.39 -48.56 19.35
C ASP A 393 21.68 -47.76 19.46
N LYS A 394 22.69 -48.32 20.17
CA LYS A 394 23.99 -47.70 20.43
C LYS A 394 24.77 -47.41 19.14
N LYS A 395 24.65 -48.21 18.09
CA LYS A 395 25.32 -47.94 16.80
C LYS A 395 24.70 -46.77 16.10
N LEU A 396 23.36 -46.71 16.06
CA LEU A 396 22.63 -45.55 15.49
C LEU A 396 22.87 -44.27 16.31
N GLN A 397 22.86 -44.37 17.64
CA GLN A 397 23.18 -43.22 18.48
C GLN A 397 24.56 -42.60 18.17
N LYS A 398 25.58 -43.50 17.94
CA LYS A 398 26.91 -43.03 17.54
C LYS A 398 26.87 -42.32 16.19
N ILE A 399 26.26 -42.89 15.17
CA ILE A 399 26.13 -42.31 13.84
C ILE A 399 25.43 -40.94 13.89
N TYR A 400 24.33 -40.85 14.64
CA TYR A 400 23.58 -39.61 14.77
C TYR A 400 24.33 -38.54 15.54
N THR A 401 25.12 -38.94 16.58
CA THR A 401 25.98 -38.00 17.30
C THR A 401 27.09 -37.48 16.40
N ASP A 402 27.77 -38.37 15.66
CA ASP A 402 28.82 -37.97 14.72
C ASP A 402 28.29 -37.00 13.65
N SER A 403 27.08 -37.28 13.12
CA SER A 403 26.39 -36.36 12.16
C SER A 403 26.01 -35.03 12.79
N LEU A 404 25.42 -35.04 13.98
CA LEU A 404 25.11 -33.83 14.74
C LEU A 404 26.36 -32.94 14.91
N VAL A 405 27.46 -33.52 15.38
CA VAL A 405 28.72 -32.79 15.59
C VAL A 405 29.29 -32.28 14.27
N TYR A 406 29.22 -33.08 13.19
CA TYR A 406 29.66 -32.67 11.86
C TYR A 406 28.92 -31.43 11.37
N PHE A 407 27.61 -31.40 11.43
CA PHE A 407 26.79 -30.28 10.91
C PHE A 407 26.90 -29.04 11.82
N ASN A 408 27.01 -29.19 13.14
CA ASN A 408 27.31 -28.08 14.04
C ASN A 408 28.66 -27.44 13.68
N ASN A 409 29.73 -28.23 13.60
CA ASN A 409 31.05 -27.75 13.23
C ASN A 409 31.04 -27.08 11.83
N LYS A 410 30.29 -27.64 10.88
CA LYS A 410 30.16 -27.06 9.55
C LYS A 410 29.45 -25.69 9.57
N SER A 411 28.44 -25.50 10.41
CA SER A 411 27.80 -24.22 10.64
C SER A 411 28.73 -23.20 11.31
N GLU A 412 29.44 -23.62 12.39
CA GLU A 412 30.32 -22.76 13.17
C GLU A 412 31.54 -22.30 12.38
N ASN A 413 32.16 -23.22 11.60
CA ASN A 413 33.39 -22.97 10.86
C ASN A 413 33.17 -22.41 9.45
N MET A 414 31.92 -22.11 9.06
CA MET A 414 31.66 -21.46 7.78
C MET A 414 32.30 -20.06 7.77
N PRO A 415 33.22 -19.75 6.81
CA PRO A 415 34.00 -18.53 6.86
C PRO A 415 33.23 -17.27 6.52
N VAL A 416 32.02 -17.43 5.99
CA VAL A 416 31.17 -16.34 5.53
C VAL A 416 29.71 -16.67 5.83
N LYS A 417 28.90 -15.65 6.17
CA LYS A 417 27.45 -15.73 6.19
C LYS A 417 26.87 -14.73 5.21
N LEU A 418 26.14 -15.23 4.22
CA LEU A 418 25.34 -14.39 3.33
C LEU A 418 23.89 -14.38 3.84
N SER A 419 23.32 -13.19 3.95
CA SER A 419 21.93 -12.99 4.35
C SER A 419 21.26 -12.05 3.35
N VAL A 420 20.25 -12.52 2.62
CA VAL A 420 19.39 -11.68 1.80
C VAL A 420 18.27 -11.14 2.67
N THR A 421 18.19 -9.82 2.79
CA THR A 421 17.21 -9.13 3.63
C THR A 421 16.06 -8.54 2.83
N GLU A 422 16.22 -8.44 1.50
CA GLU A 422 15.21 -7.93 0.59
C GLU A 422 15.25 -8.73 -0.71
N PHE A 423 14.08 -9.23 -1.13
CA PHE A 423 13.85 -9.84 -2.44
C PHE A 423 12.55 -9.27 -3.01
N THR A 424 12.67 -8.23 -3.82
CA THR A 424 11.53 -7.53 -4.42
C THR A 424 11.31 -8.05 -5.85
N ARG A 425 10.07 -8.46 -6.12
CA ARG A 425 9.62 -8.99 -7.41
C ARG A 425 8.60 -8.02 -8.01
N ARG A 426 8.94 -7.40 -9.14
CA ARG A 426 8.04 -6.55 -9.92
C ARG A 426 7.83 -7.15 -11.31
N PRO A 427 6.78 -6.75 -12.04
CA PRO A 427 6.54 -7.28 -13.39
C PRO A 427 7.69 -7.06 -14.38
N ASP A 428 8.45 -6.01 -14.20
CA ASP A 428 9.54 -5.56 -15.08
C ASP A 428 10.93 -5.61 -14.44
N GLN A 429 11.03 -5.92 -13.14
CA GLN A 429 12.28 -5.80 -12.41
C GLN A 429 12.34 -6.77 -11.21
N THR A 430 13.54 -7.24 -10.92
CA THR A 430 13.83 -8.00 -9.70
C THR A 430 14.98 -7.35 -8.95
N MET A 431 14.87 -7.20 -7.63
CA MET A 431 15.90 -6.63 -6.78
C MET A 431 16.20 -7.56 -5.61
N LEU A 432 17.50 -7.73 -5.32
CA LEU A 432 18.00 -8.37 -4.09
C LEU A 432 18.89 -7.39 -3.34
N ALA A 433 18.74 -7.35 -2.02
CA ALA A 433 19.66 -6.67 -1.14
C ALA A 433 19.93 -7.52 0.11
N GLY A 434 21.09 -7.32 0.70
CA GLY A 434 21.48 -8.11 1.85
C GLY A 434 22.84 -7.76 2.39
N THR A 435 23.39 -8.68 3.17
CA THR A 435 24.68 -8.54 3.83
C THR A 435 25.56 -9.77 3.63
N ILE A 436 26.88 -9.57 3.60
CA ILE A 436 27.89 -10.61 3.69
C ILE A 436 28.70 -10.35 4.95
N GLU A 437 28.63 -11.25 5.92
CA GLU A 437 29.44 -11.22 7.15
C GLU A 437 30.73 -11.99 6.92
N ASN A 438 31.87 -11.35 7.17
CA ASN A 438 33.17 -12.01 7.23
C ASN A 438 33.36 -12.69 8.58
N ARG A 439 33.21 -14.01 8.64
CA ARG A 439 33.43 -14.83 9.86
C ARG A 439 34.86 -15.31 10.01
N GLY A 440 35.72 -14.99 9.03
CA GLY A 440 37.16 -15.26 9.06
C GLY A 440 37.96 -14.33 9.99
N THR A 441 39.32 -14.40 9.86
CA THR A 441 40.27 -13.67 10.72
C THR A 441 40.97 -12.52 9.99
N THR A 442 40.84 -12.40 8.68
CA THR A 442 41.48 -11.37 7.86
C THR A 442 40.42 -10.59 7.06
N PRO A 443 40.67 -9.30 6.72
CA PRO A 443 39.80 -8.57 5.80
C PRO A 443 39.71 -9.28 4.43
N LYS A 444 38.51 -9.36 3.86
CA LYS A 444 38.29 -10.05 2.57
C LYS A 444 37.26 -9.33 1.72
N THR A 445 37.48 -9.29 0.41
CA THR A 445 36.49 -8.88 -0.57
C THR A 445 35.78 -10.12 -1.11
N TYR A 446 34.47 -10.07 -1.15
CA TYR A 446 33.62 -11.16 -1.59
C TYR A 446 32.96 -10.83 -2.93
N SER A 447 32.81 -11.84 -3.76
CA SER A 447 32.00 -11.77 -4.99
C SER A 447 30.95 -12.86 -4.92
N VAL A 448 29.70 -12.50 -5.25
CA VAL A 448 28.61 -13.45 -5.33
C VAL A 448 27.77 -13.20 -6.57
N SER A 449 27.56 -14.25 -7.35
CA SER A 449 26.66 -14.24 -8.52
C SER A 449 25.35 -14.92 -8.17
N PHE A 450 24.26 -14.15 -8.28
CA PHE A 450 22.91 -14.61 -8.05
C PHE A 450 22.29 -15.01 -9.38
N GLU A 451 21.84 -16.23 -9.50
CA GLU A 451 20.97 -16.69 -10.59
C GLU A 451 19.53 -16.45 -10.17
N ILE A 452 18.82 -15.59 -10.90
CA ILE A 452 17.39 -15.30 -10.72
C ILE A 452 16.60 -16.36 -11.46
N LEU A 453 15.62 -16.96 -10.78
CA LEU A 453 14.88 -18.14 -11.25
C LEU A 453 13.41 -17.80 -11.51
N ASP A 454 12.85 -18.32 -12.59
CA ASP A 454 11.40 -18.40 -12.80
C ASP A 454 10.76 -19.54 -11.96
N LYS A 455 9.45 -19.74 -12.10
CA LYS A 455 8.72 -20.76 -11.36
C LYS A 455 9.20 -22.18 -11.68
N SER A 456 9.70 -22.43 -12.90
CA SER A 456 10.21 -23.75 -13.33
C SER A 456 11.64 -24.02 -12.87
N GLY A 457 12.36 -22.98 -12.38
CA GLY A 457 13.77 -23.04 -12.02
C GLY A 457 14.73 -22.68 -13.15
N THR A 458 14.20 -22.19 -14.26
CA THR A 458 15.01 -21.65 -15.35
C THR A 458 15.64 -20.33 -14.94
N VAL A 459 16.93 -20.16 -15.23
CA VAL A 459 17.64 -18.89 -14.97
C VAL A 459 17.18 -17.84 -15.98
N ILE A 460 16.54 -16.77 -15.48
CA ILE A 460 16.08 -15.64 -16.30
C ILE A 460 17.09 -14.48 -16.35
N SER A 461 17.95 -14.38 -15.35
CA SER A 461 19.12 -13.49 -15.34
C SER A 461 20.15 -13.92 -14.31
N THR A 462 21.38 -13.42 -14.46
CA THR A 462 22.47 -13.59 -13.50
C THR A 462 23.08 -12.23 -13.19
N GLU A 463 23.08 -11.88 -11.90
CA GLU A 463 23.58 -10.60 -11.41
C GLU A 463 24.70 -10.82 -10.40
N THR A 464 25.74 -10.02 -10.45
CA THR A 464 26.90 -10.18 -9.55
C THR A 464 27.07 -8.98 -8.65
N ALA A 465 27.28 -9.24 -7.37
CA ALA A 465 27.63 -8.25 -6.36
C ALA A 465 29.08 -8.46 -5.88
N SER A 466 29.80 -7.35 -5.70
CA SER A 466 31.11 -7.32 -5.03
C SER A 466 30.99 -6.53 -3.74
N VAL A 467 31.49 -7.10 -2.63
CA VAL A 467 31.37 -6.52 -1.28
C VAL A 467 32.71 -6.56 -0.59
N GLY A 468 33.18 -5.42 -0.17
CA GLY A 468 34.40 -5.37 0.66
C GLY A 468 35.44 -4.33 0.20
N PRO A 469 36.60 -4.34 0.88
CA PRO A 469 37.04 -5.34 1.86
C PRO A 469 36.20 -5.28 3.17
N VAL A 470 35.73 -6.43 3.62
CA VAL A 470 34.96 -6.58 4.86
C VAL A 470 35.92 -7.04 5.97
N ALA A 471 36.02 -6.27 7.05
CA ALA A 471 36.87 -6.61 8.20
C ALA A 471 36.33 -7.86 8.93
N PRO A 472 37.19 -8.60 9.67
CA PRO A 472 36.81 -9.74 10.48
C PRO A 472 35.62 -9.42 11.41
N LYS A 473 34.63 -10.32 11.47
CA LYS A 473 33.42 -10.19 12.30
C LYS A 473 32.55 -8.94 11.99
N LYS A 474 32.73 -8.36 10.81
CA LYS A 474 31.90 -7.25 10.28
C LYS A 474 31.10 -7.72 9.06
N SER A 475 30.09 -6.95 8.72
CA SER A 475 29.25 -7.18 7.54
C SER A 475 29.39 -6.04 6.53
N GLY A 476 29.44 -6.39 5.26
CA GLY A 476 29.27 -5.46 4.14
C GLY A 476 27.89 -5.67 3.51
N THR A 477 27.35 -4.62 2.91
CA THR A 477 26.04 -4.65 2.26
C THR A 477 26.18 -4.81 0.75
N PHE A 478 25.18 -5.43 0.13
CA PHE A 478 25.04 -5.45 -1.33
C PHE A 478 23.60 -5.11 -1.73
N ARG A 479 23.47 -4.60 -2.94
CA ARG A 479 22.21 -4.44 -3.66
C ARG A 479 22.44 -4.70 -5.14
N ILE A 480 21.64 -5.56 -5.72
CA ILE A 480 21.60 -5.83 -7.15
C ILE A 480 20.20 -5.62 -7.70
N THR A 481 20.14 -5.28 -8.96
CA THR A 481 18.89 -5.07 -9.69
C THR A 481 19.01 -5.71 -11.05
N SER A 482 18.06 -6.60 -11.35
CA SER A 482 17.88 -7.15 -12.70
C SER A 482 16.71 -6.45 -13.39
N ALA A 483 16.89 -6.05 -14.64
CA ALA A 483 15.82 -5.53 -15.50
C ALA A 483 14.94 -6.67 -16.06
N LYS A 484 14.75 -7.74 -15.29
CA LYS A 484 13.89 -8.87 -15.61
C LYS A 484 12.87 -9.07 -14.50
N GLY A 485 11.60 -9.12 -14.87
CA GLY A 485 10.50 -9.54 -14.03
C GLY A 485 10.25 -11.04 -14.11
N GLY A 486 9.18 -11.51 -13.45
CA GLY A 486 8.79 -12.91 -13.46
C GLY A 486 9.62 -13.82 -12.54
N ALA A 487 10.41 -13.25 -11.63
CA ALA A 487 11.19 -13.99 -10.66
C ALA A 487 10.30 -14.71 -9.63
N TYR A 488 10.65 -15.95 -9.31
CA TYR A 488 10.09 -16.74 -8.20
C TYR A 488 11.12 -16.99 -7.11
N GLY A 489 12.40 -17.04 -7.47
CA GLY A 489 13.46 -17.25 -6.51
C GLY A 489 14.83 -16.84 -7.05
N TYR A 490 15.83 -17.15 -6.29
CA TYR A 490 17.24 -16.99 -6.66
C TYR A 490 18.06 -18.13 -6.06
N ARG A 491 19.21 -18.39 -6.60
CA ARG A 491 20.25 -19.24 -6.02
C ARG A 491 21.63 -18.67 -6.28
N TYR A 492 22.62 -19.13 -5.56
CA TYR A 492 24.00 -18.72 -5.75
C TYR A 492 24.97 -19.86 -5.37
N LYS A 493 26.19 -19.81 -5.89
CA LYS A 493 27.27 -20.73 -5.47
C LYS A 493 27.88 -20.26 -4.14
N PRO A 494 28.53 -21.17 -3.34
CA PRO A 494 29.18 -20.79 -2.11
C PRO A 494 30.07 -19.54 -2.31
N VAL A 495 29.92 -18.57 -1.43
CA VAL A 495 30.69 -17.33 -1.46
C VAL A 495 32.13 -17.63 -1.03
N THR A 496 33.09 -17.19 -1.82
CA THR A 496 34.53 -17.48 -1.60
C THR A 496 35.33 -16.23 -1.33
#